data_0c0b85ecc99cb9271ae5758136dc04a5
#
_entry.id   0c0b85ecc99cb9271ae5758136dc04a5
#
_cell.length_a   1.000
_cell.length_b   1.000
_cell.length_c   1.000
_cell.angle_alpha   90.00
_cell.angle_beta   90.00
_cell.angle_gamma   90.00
#
_symmetry.space_group_name_H-M   'P 1'
#
loop_
_entity.id
_entity.type
_entity.pdbx_description
1 polymer ?
#
loop_
_entity_poly.entity_id
_entity_poly.type
_entity_poly.pdbx_seq_one_letter_code
_entity_poly.pdbx_strand_id
1 'polypeptide(L)'
;METRVEKSHRLFEVAESQQGYFTSADAKRLGYDYPHQHFHVKQGNWIRVDHGIYRLKKFPSADHEDLMRWWLWSRKKGVMSHETAAALYELGDLLPAKIHLTVPLDFRKPAAKSLVLHKADLSASEINKRDDLPVTTPLRTVLDLARSHLDDERLSAVAKDAIKKGLMSRKELLEALAKMPEGVDPSAQATLQMAARE
;
A
#
# COMPACT_ATOMS: atom_id res chain seq x y z
N MET A 1 36.78 4.29 10.76
CA MET A 1 36.49 3.99 9.33
C MET A 1 35.57 2.80 9.27
N GLU A 2 34.38 2.93 8.75
CA GLU A 2 33.37 1.85 8.71
C GLU A 2 33.84 0.72 7.79
N THR A 3 33.80 -0.51 8.27
CA THR A 3 34.24 -1.70 7.50
C THR A 3 33.22 -2.08 6.43
N ARG A 4 33.65 -2.85 5.43
CA ARG A 4 32.75 -3.39 4.39
C ARG A 4 31.65 -4.28 4.99
N VAL A 5 31.96 -4.99 6.07
CA VAL A 5 31.03 -5.89 6.77
C VAL A 5 29.93 -5.08 7.46
N GLU A 6 30.30 -4.02 8.19
CA GLU A 6 29.35 -3.12 8.86
C GLU A 6 28.41 -2.45 7.88
N LYS A 7 28.92 -1.96 6.74
CA LYS A 7 28.06 -1.40 5.68
C LYS A 7 27.06 -2.41 5.12
N SER A 8 27.51 -3.65 4.91
CA SER A 8 26.64 -4.71 4.41
C SER A 8 25.55 -5.09 5.40
N HIS A 9 25.88 -5.12 6.69
CA HIS A 9 24.93 -5.40 7.76
C HIS A 9 23.85 -4.30 7.84
N ARG A 10 24.25 -3.03 7.86
CA ARG A 10 23.30 -1.89 7.86
C ARG A 10 22.39 -1.86 6.62
N LEU A 11 22.93 -2.23 5.45
CA LEU A 11 22.09 -2.34 4.25
C LEU A 11 21.09 -3.49 4.38
N PHE A 12 21.51 -4.60 4.98
CA PHE A 12 20.62 -5.73 5.25
C PHE A 12 19.49 -5.32 6.20
N GLU A 13 19.78 -4.61 7.29
CA GLU A 13 18.75 -4.09 8.22
C GLU A 13 17.73 -3.19 7.52
N VAL A 14 18.20 -2.28 6.64
CA VAL A 14 17.30 -1.44 5.83
C VAL A 14 16.46 -2.30 4.89
N ALA A 15 17.06 -3.27 4.22
CA ALA A 15 16.37 -4.15 3.30
C ALA A 15 15.38 -5.06 4.04
N GLU A 16 15.74 -5.58 5.22
CA GLU A 16 14.89 -6.44 6.03
C GLU A 16 13.59 -5.73 6.41
N SER A 17 13.66 -4.48 6.88
CA SER A 17 12.48 -3.67 7.18
C SER A 17 11.62 -3.31 5.94
N GLN A 18 12.07 -3.67 4.75
CA GLN A 18 11.43 -3.40 3.45
C GLN A 18 11.34 -4.68 2.60
N GLN A 19 11.19 -5.85 3.22
CA GLN A 19 11.01 -7.14 2.53
C GLN A 19 12.09 -7.43 1.48
N GLY A 20 13.33 -7.09 1.79
CA GLY A 20 14.49 -7.27 0.92
C GLY A 20 14.76 -6.14 -0.06
N TYR A 21 13.87 -5.13 -0.14
CA TYR A 21 14.03 -3.98 -1.04
C TYR A 21 14.78 -2.83 -0.38
N PHE A 22 15.38 -1.99 -1.19
CA PHE A 22 15.98 -0.73 -0.78
C PHE A 22 16.11 0.21 -1.98
N THR A 23 16.24 1.51 -1.71
CA THR A 23 16.40 2.50 -2.76
C THR A 23 17.87 2.85 -3.00
N SER A 24 18.14 3.43 -4.18
CA SER A 24 19.46 4.05 -4.47
C SER A 24 19.86 5.09 -3.42
N ALA A 25 18.88 5.82 -2.88
CA ALA A 25 19.12 6.79 -1.81
C ALA A 25 19.52 6.11 -0.49
N ASP A 26 18.87 5.00 -0.13
CA ASP A 26 19.24 4.21 1.05
C ASP A 26 20.68 3.69 0.91
N ALA A 27 21.01 3.11 -0.25
CA ALA A 27 22.35 2.60 -0.53
C ALA A 27 23.40 3.73 -0.47
N LYS A 28 23.11 4.89 -1.07
CA LYS A 28 24.01 6.05 -1.06
C LYS A 28 24.28 6.56 0.37
N ARG A 29 23.24 6.64 1.21
CA ARG A 29 23.35 7.04 2.62
C ARG A 29 24.28 6.11 3.42
N LEU A 30 24.35 4.83 3.02
CA LEU A 30 25.21 3.80 3.61
C LEU A 30 26.59 3.70 2.94
N GLY A 31 26.95 4.67 2.07
CA GLY A 31 28.26 4.74 1.44
C GLY A 31 28.42 3.87 0.19
N TYR A 32 27.31 3.43 -0.42
CA TYR A 32 27.31 2.80 -1.75
C TYR A 32 26.95 3.85 -2.79
N ASP A 33 27.96 4.49 -3.39
CA ASP A 33 27.77 5.39 -4.52
C ASP A 33 27.31 4.66 -5.78
N TYR A 34 27.01 5.38 -6.86
CA TYR A 34 26.49 4.76 -8.08
C TYR A 34 27.41 3.70 -8.71
N PRO A 35 28.74 3.87 -8.77
CA PRO A 35 29.65 2.83 -9.22
C PRO A 35 29.56 1.54 -8.39
N HIS A 36 29.52 1.67 -7.06
CA HIS A 36 29.35 0.53 -6.15
C HIS A 36 27.99 -0.15 -6.33
N GLN A 37 26.90 0.62 -6.50
CA GLN A 37 25.58 0.05 -6.77
C GLN A 37 25.58 -0.76 -8.08
N HIS A 38 26.17 -0.19 -9.14
CA HIS A 38 26.30 -0.87 -10.42
C HIS A 38 27.13 -2.15 -10.29
N PHE A 39 28.26 -2.10 -9.56
CA PHE A 39 29.11 -3.26 -9.30
C PHE A 39 28.30 -4.39 -8.62
N HIS A 40 27.54 -4.11 -7.56
CA HIS A 40 26.74 -5.11 -6.86
C HIS A 40 25.64 -5.73 -7.74
N VAL A 41 25.02 -4.97 -8.61
CA VAL A 41 24.07 -5.49 -9.61
C VAL A 41 24.78 -6.40 -10.61
N LYS A 42 25.93 -5.98 -11.15
CA LYS A 42 26.72 -6.77 -12.11
C LYS A 42 27.24 -8.08 -11.49
N GLN A 43 27.62 -8.08 -10.21
CA GLN A 43 28.02 -9.27 -9.46
C GLN A 43 26.84 -10.16 -9.04
N GLY A 44 25.60 -9.73 -9.33
CA GLY A 44 24.42 -10.50 -8.98
C GLY A 44 24.11 -10.55 -7.47
N ASN A 45 24.71 -9.66 -6.67
CA ASN A 45 24.37 -9.51 -5.25
C ASN A 45 23.02 -8.80 -5.07
N TRP A 46 22.74 -7.85 -5.96
CA TRP A 46 21.52 -7.05 -5.99
C TRP A 46 20.78 -7.27 -7.30
N ILE A 47 19.46 -7.22 -7.24
CA ILE A 47 18.58 -7.21 -8.40
C ILE A 47 18.04 -5.80 -8.56
N ARG A 48 18.23 -5.18 -9.72
CA ARG A 48 17.57 -3.93 -10.05
C ARG A 48 16.15 -4.22 -10.50
N VAL A 49 15.16 -3.83 -9.69
CA VAL A 49 13.73 -4.11 -9.96
C VAL A 49 13.01 -2.93 -10.63
N ASP A 50 13.52 -1.71 -10.41
CA ASP A 50 13.03 -0.50 -11.05
C ASP A 50 14.13 0.59 -11.05
N HIS A 51 13.82 1.77 -11.61
CA HIS A 51 14.75 2.90 -11.56
C HIS A 51 15.00 3.33 -10.11
N GLY A 52 16.25 3.11 -9.65
CA GLY A 52 16.68 3.44 -8.29
C GLY A 52 16.04 2.57 -7.19
N ILE A 53 15.47 1.42 -7.52
CA ILE A 53 14.97 0.44 -6.57
C ILE A 53 15.67 -0.90 -6.81
N TYR A 54 16.19 -1.45 -5.75
CA TYR A 54 16.93 -2.70 -5.73
C TYR A 54 16.35 -3.68 -4.73
N ARG A 55 16.67 -4.96 -4.91
CA ARG A 55 16.37 -6.04 -3.97
C ARG A 55 17.62 -6.86 -3.72
N LEU A 56 17.83 -7.30 -2.50
CA LEU A 56 18.88 -8.28 -2.18
C LEU A 56 18.52 -9.62 -2.81
N LYS A 57 19.43 -10.16 -3.64
CA LYS A 57 19.17 -11.43 -4.38
C LYS A 57 18.88 -12.62 -3.48
N LYS A 58 19.53 -12.68 -2.32
CA LYS A 58 19.40 -13.78 -1.36
C LYS A 58 18.31 -13.56 -0.31
N PHE A 59 17.56 -12.45 -0.40
CA PHE A 59 16.46 -12.21 0.53
C PHE A 59 15.29 -13.14 0.17
N PRO A 60 14.66 -13.83 1.14
CA PRO A 60 13.51 -14.68 0.86
C PRO A 60 12.38 -13.89 0.20
N SER A 61 11.63 -14.56 -0.68
CA SER A 61 10.39 -13.98 -1.20
C SER A 61 9.35 -13.91 -0.08
N ALA A 62 8.62 -12.82 -0.03
CA ALA A 62 7.52 -12.61 0.90
C ALA A 62 6.22 -12.46 0.12
N ASP A 63 5.11 -12.78 0.78
CA ASP A 63 3.80 -12.45 0.25
C ASP A 63 3.69 -10.93 0.08
N HIS A 64 3.08 -10.49 -1.02
CA HIS A 64 2.91 -9.06 -1.33
C HIS A 64 4.21 -8.26 -1.56
N GLU A 65 5.34 -8.90 -1.88
CA GLU A 65 6.61 -8.19 -2.14
C GLU A 65 6.48 -7.11 -3.24
N ASP A 66 5.59 -7.31 -4.21
CA ASP A 66 5.30 -6.32 -5.25
C ASP A 66 4.74 -5.00 -4.68
N LEU A 67 3.97 -5.07 -3.60
CA LEU A 67 3.42 -3.86 -2.95
C LEU A 67 4.52 -3.01 -2.33
N MET A 68 5.55 -3.64 -1.73
CA MET A 68 6.71 -2.94 -1.18
C MET A 68 7.46 -2.18 -2.27
N ARG A 69 7.67 -2.80 -3.43
CA ARG A 69 8.27 -2.15 -4.60
C ARG A 69 7.51 -0.87 -4.98
N TRP A 70 6.18 -0.93 -5.04
CA TRP A 70 5.35 0.22 -5.42
C TRP A 70 5.28 1.30 -4.36
N TRP A 71 5.33 0.92 -3.08
CA TRP A 71 5.49 1.90 -2.00
C TRP A 71 6.81 2.65 -2.11
N LEU A 72 7.94 1.96 -2.34
CA LEU A 72 9.24 2.60 -2.58
C LEU A 72 9.22 3.45 -3.85
N TRP A 73 8.56 2.96 -4.92
CA TRP A 73 8.37 3.73 -6.15
C TRP A 73 7.65 5.05 -5.88
N SER A 74 6.68 5.07 -5.01
CA SER A 74 5.98 6.29 -4.58
C SER A 74 6.82 7.22 -3.70
N ARG A 75 8.11 6.90 -3.47
CA ARG A 75 9.00 7.55 -2.49
C ARG A 75 8.48 7.47 -1.07
N LYS A 76 7.86 6.36 -0.72
CA LYS A 76 7.24 6.09 0.59
C LYS A 76 6.09 7.05 0.94
N LYS A 77 5.52 7.74 -0.07
CA LYS A 77 4.38 8.65 0.11
C LYS A 77 3.02 7.98 -0.14
N GLY A 78 2.99 6.86 -0.84
CA GLY A 78 1.76 6.13 -1.14
C GLY A 78 1.28 5.30 0.03
N VAL A 79 -0.04 5.21 0.17
CA VAL A 79 -0.74 4.33 1.12
C VAL A 79 -1.55 3.33 0.30
N MET A 80 -1.43 2.02 0.57
CA MET A 80 -2.26 0.99 -0.07
C MET A 80 -3.72 1.28 0.24
N SER A 81 -4.59 1.30 -0.79
CA SER A 81 -5.96 1.77 -0.63
C SER A 81 -6.93 1.02 -1.55
N HIS A 82 -8.21 1.29 -1.44
CA HIS A 82 -9.27 0.74 -2.29
C HIS A 82 -9.20 -0.81 -2.36
N GLU A 83 -9.27 -1.39 -3.57
CA GLU A 83 -9.25 -2.84 -3.75
C GLU A 83 -7.96 -3.51 -3.22
N THR A 84 -6.79 -2.84 -3.32
CA THR A 84 -5.55 -3.37 -2.77
C THR A 84 -5.58 -3.45 -1.24
N ALA A 85 -6.12 -2.44 -0.57
CA ALA A 85 -6.28 -2.48 0.88
C ALA A 85 -7.31 -3.53 1.30
N ALA A 86 -8.44 -3.64 0.58
CA ALA A 86 -9.43 -4.67 0.84
C ALA A 86 -8.84 -6.08 0.70
N ALA A 87 -8.05 -6.33 -0.34
CA ALA A 87 -7.35 -7.61 -0.52
C ALA A 87 -6.35 -7.89 0.62
N LEU A 88 -5.58 -6.89 1.07
CA LEU A 88 -4.68 -7.03 2.22
C LEU A 88 -5.41 -7.35 3.53
N TYR A 89 -6.64 -6.88 3.70
CA TYR A 89 -7.51 -7.24 4.81
C TYR A 89 -8.33 -8.51 4.56
N GLU A 90 -8.19 -9.12 3.36
CA GLU A 90 -8.98 -10.29 2.93
C GLU A 90 -10.49 -10.02 3.01
N LEU A 91 -10.93 -8.89 2.45
CA LEU A 91 -12.33 -8.46 2.46
C LEU A 91 -12.97 -8.69 1.10
N GLY A 92 -14.15 -9.33 1.10
CA GLY A 92 -14.99 -9.51 -0.08
C GLY A 92 -14.34 -10.31 -1.22
N ASP A 93 -13.36 -11.17 -0.92
CA ASP A 93 -12.61 -11.99 -1.90
C ASP A 93 -12.11 -11.19 -3.12
N LEU A 94 -11.71 -9.93 -2.90
CA LEU A 94 -11.25 -9.05 -3.96
C LEU A 94 -9.86 -9.46 -4.45
N LEU A 95 -9.72 -9.60 -5.77
CA LEU A 95 -8.45 -9.82 -6.47
C LEU A 95 -8.20 -8.65 -7.42
N PRO A 96 -7.54 -7.58 -6.96
CA PRO A 96 -7.36 -6.38 -7.77
C PRO A 96 -6.46 -6.65 -8.97
N ALA A 97 -6.91 -6.28 -10.19
CA ALA A 97 -6.11 -6.39 -11.42
C ALA A 97 -4.96 -5.37 -11.46
N LYS A 98 -5.05 -4.30 -10.67
CA LYS A 98 -4.03 -3.26 -10.52
C LYS A 98 -3.85 -2.92 -9.06
N ILE A 99 -2.69 -2.38 -8.74
CA ILE A 99 -2.38 -1.94 -7.38
C ILE A 99 -2.89 -0.51 -7.20
N HIS A 100 -3.70 -0.29 -6.19
CA HIS A 100 -4.29 0.99 -5.83
C HIS A 100 -3.48 1.66 -4.71
N LEU A 101 -3.01 2.89 -4.98
CA LEU A 101 -2.27 3.71 -4.04
C LEU A 101 -2.95 5.07 -3.89
N THR A 102 -3.25 5.46 -2.66
CA THR A 102 -3.56 6.86 -2.35
C THR A 102 -2.27 7.61 -2.11
N VAL A 103 -2.08 8.72 -2.83
CA VAL A 103 -0.90 9.59 -2.76
C VAL A 103 -1.32 11.03 -2.44
N PRO A 104 -0.45 11.86 -1.84
CA PRO A 104 -0.75 13.26 -1.58
C PRO A 104 -1.17 14.04 -2.83
N LEU A 105 -1.95 15.09 -2.66
CA LEU A 105 -2.46 15.91 -3.76
C LEU A 105 -1.34 16.49 -4.64
N ASP A 106 -0.19 16.80 -4.05
CA ASP A 106 0.99 17.35 -4.72
C ASP A 106 1.85 16.30 -5.46
N PHE A 107 1.49 15.03 -5.41
CA PHE A 107 2.24 13.96 -6.06
C PHE A 107 2.21 14.10 -7.58
N ARG A 108 3.40 14.14 -8.24
CA ARG A 108 3.56 14.47 -9.67
C ARG A 108 4.01 13.30 -10.54
N LYS A 109 4.46 12.19 -9.94
CA LYS A 109 4.96 11.06 -10.73
C LYS A 109 3.81 10.38 -11.48
N PRO A 110 3.93 10.15 -12.81
CA PRO A 110 2.89 9.46 -13.57
C PRO A 110 2.74 8.01 -13.11
N ALA A 111 1.51 7.51 -13.12
CA ALA A 111 1.23 6.11 -12.77
C ALA A 111 1.85 5.14 -13.78
N ALA A 112 2.41 4.04 -13.29
CA ALA A 112 2.75 2.90 -14.14
C ALA A 112 1.46 2.17 -14.57
N LYS A 113 1.54 1.35 -15.63
CA LYS A 113 0.36 0.62 -16.16
C LYS A 113 -0.33 -0.30 -15.15
N SER A 114 0.42 -0.82 -14.18
CA SER A 114 -0.05 -1.69 -13.10
C SER A 114 -0.57 -0.93 -11.87
N LEU A 115 -0.55 0.40 -11.89
CA LEU A 115 -0.98 1.24 -10.77
C LEU A 115 -2.24 2.04 -11.10
N VAL A 116 -3.09 2.20 -10.10
CA VAL A 116 -4.13 3.22 -10.04
C VAL A 116 -3.74 4.17 -8.91
N LEU A 117 -3.56 5.46 -9.23
CA LEU A 117 -3.25 6.48 -8.24
C LEU A 117 -4.50 7.28 -7.91
N HIS A 118 -4.82 7.29 -6.62
CA HIS A 118 -5.87 8.13 -6.05
C HIS A 118 -5.19 9.30 -5.34
N LYS A 119 -5.69 10.51 -5.52
CA LYS A 119 -5.13 11.70 -4.88
C LYS A 119 -6.00 12.13 -3.71
N ALA A 120 -5.47 12.05 -2.51
CA ALA A 120 -6.13 12.55 -1.32
C ALA A 120 -5.10 12.79 -0.21
N ASP A 121 -5.36 13.74 0.66
CA ASP A 121 -4.63 13.90 1.90
C ASP A 121 -5.29 13.02 2.97
N LEU A 122 -4.53 12.07 3.49
CA LEU A 122 -4.96 11.14 4.53
C LEU A 122 -4.45 11.64 5.88
N SER A 123 -5.33 11.64 6.88
CA SER A 123 -4.93 11.83 8.27
C SER A 123 -4.23 10.58 8.83
N ALA A 124 -3.43 10.74 9.87
CA ALA A 124 -2.77 9.61 10.52
C ALA A 124 -3.77 8.57 11.07
N SER A 125 -4.98 9.00 11.45
CA SER A 125 -6.04 8.11 11.94
C SER A 125 -6.70 7.26 10.83
N GLU A 126 -6.46 7.59 9.57
CA GLU A 126 -6.97 6.85 8.41
C GLU A 126 -5.94 5.85 7.86
N ILE A 127 -4.76 5.76 8.47
CA ILE A 127 -3.65 4.91 8.02
C ILE A 127 -3.31 3.90 9.11
N ASN A 128 -3.33 2.63 8.73
CA ASN A 128 -2.81 1.52 9.51
C ASN A 128 -1.47 1.03 8.91
N LYS A 129 -0.79 0.16 9.62
CA LYS A 129 0.37 -0.59 9.12
C LYS A 129 0.01 -2.07 9.01
N ARG A 130 0.25 -2.69 7.85
CA ARG A 130 0.09 -4.13 7.62
C ARG A 130 1.24 -4.63 6.73
N ASP A 131 1.87 -5.72 7.12
CA ASP A 131 3.02 -6.32 6.41
C ASP A 131 4.11 -5.28 6.07
N ASP A 132 4.41 -4.41 7.03
CA ASP A 132 5.33 -3.28 6.92
C ASP A 132 4.92 -2.17 5.93
N LEU A 133 3.72 -2.26 5.35
CA LEU A 133 3.18 -1.28 4.42
C LEU A 133 2.13 -0.37 5.09
N PRO A 134 2.10 0.93 4.76
CA PRO A 134 0.98 1.78 5.11
C PRO A 134 -0.24 1.41 4.27
N VAL A 135 -1.37 1.22 4.93
CA VAL A 135 -2.64 0.79 4.33
C VAL A 135 -3.75 1.67 4.90
N THR A 136 -4.75 2.04 4.11
CA THR A 136 -5.93 2.73 4.63
C THR A 136 -6.64 1.86 5.66
N THR A 137 -7.19 2.47 6.73
CA THR A 137 -8.01 1.72 7.71
C THR A 137 -9.18 1.00 7.02
N PRO A 138 -9.72 -0.07 7.60
CA PRO A 138 -10.86 -0.79 7.00
C PRO A 138 -12.05 0.13 6.72
N LEU A 139 -12.39 1.03 7.66
CA LEU A 139 -13.44 2.02 7.45
C LEU A 139 -13.13 2.92 6.24
N ARG A 140 -11.92 3.51 6.19
CA ARG A 140 -11.51 4.35 5.07
C ARG A 140 -11.52 3.57 3.76
N THR A 141 -11.08 2.32 3.75
CA THR A 141 -11.09 1.45 2.58
C THR A 141 -12.50 1.24 2.03
N VAL A 142 -13.48 0.93 2.89
CA VAL A 142 -14.89 0.78 2.52
C VAL A 142 -15.45 2.07 1.91
N LEU A 143 -15.17 3.23 2.54
CA LEU A 143 -15.62 4.52 2.03
C LEU A 143 -14.98 4.90 0.70
N ASP A 144 -13.71 4.58 0.49
CA ASP A 144 -13.02 4.80 -0.79
C ASP A 144 -13.58 3.90 -1.90
N LEU A 145 -13.91 2.65 -1.60
CA LEU A 145 -14.55 1.72 -2.54
C LEU A 145 -15.94 2.21 -2.95
N ALA A 146 -16.74 2.73 -2.02
CA ALA A 146 -18.04 3.32 -2.33
C ALA A 146 -17.95 4.51 -3.31
N ARG A 147 -16.83 5.24 -3.29
CA ARG A 147 -16.56 6.36 -4.20
C ARG A 147 -15.99 5.92 -5.55
N SER A 148 -15.44 4.72 -5.63
CA SER A 148 -14.75 4.21 -6.84
C SER A 148 -15.66 3.42 -7.78
N HIS A 149 -16.98 3.45 -7.57
CA HIS A 149 -17.97 2.71 -8.38
C HIS A 149 -17.73 1.18 -8.39
N LEU A 150 -17.25 0.61 -7.26
CA LEU A 150 -17.29 -0.83 -7.08
C LEU A 150 -18.76 -1.27 -7.10
N ASP A 151 -19.06 -2.40 -7.74
CA ASP A 151 -20.44 -2.91 -7.77
C ASP A 151 -20.98 -3.18 -6.36
N ASP A 152 -22.31 -3.03 -6.22
CA ASP A 152 -22.99 -3.06 -4.92
C ASP A 152 -22.83 -4.39 -4.19
N GLU A 153 -22.78 -5.51 -4.91
CA GLU A 153 -22.63 -6.84 -4.32
C GLU A 153 -21.25 -6.99 -3.65
N ARG A 154 -20.18 -6.62 -4.37
CA ARG A 154 -18.82 -6.64 -3.82
C ARG A 154 -18.64 -5.64 -2.71
N LEU A 155 -19.20 -4.44 -2.85
CA LEU A 155 -19.14 -3.42 -1.81
C LEU A 155 -19.82 -3.91 -0.51
N SER A 156 -20.99 -4.53 -0.63
CA SER A 156 -21.70 -5.16 0.49
C SER A 156 -20.86 -6.27 1.15
N ALA A 157 -20.24 -7.14 0.34
CA ALA A 157 -19.40 -8.22 0.85
C ALA A 157 -18.20 -7.68 1.63
N VAL A 158 -17.50 -6.66 1.11
CA VAL A 158 -16.37 -6.01 1.79
C VAL A 158 -16.79 -5.42 3.13
N ALA A 159 -17.92 -4.70 3.19
CA ALA A 159 -18.40 -4.07 4.41
C ALA A 159 -18.81 -5.12 5.46
N LYS A 160 -19.54 -6.17 5.06
CA LYS A 160 -19.95 -7.28 5.94
C LYS A 160 -18.74 -8.03 6.49
N ASP A 161 -17.75 -8.33 5.65
CA ASP A 161 -16.53 -8.99 6.08
C ASP A 161 -15.74 -8.14 7.08
N ALA A 162 -15.61 -6.84 6.85
CA ALA A 162 -14.94 -5.93 7.76
C ALA A 162 -15.61 -5.90 9.15
N ILE A 163 -16.95 -5.89 9.18
CA ILE A 163 -17.72 -5.95 10.42
C ILE A 163 -17.58 -7.33 11.08
N LYS A 164 -17.76 -8.42 10.34
CA LYS A 164 -17.65 -9.80 10.84
C LYS A 164 -16.28 -10.11 11.42
N LYS A 165 -15.20 -9.61 10.80
CA LYS A 165 -13.83 -9.75 11.29
C LYS A 165 -13.50 -8.81 12.46
N GLY A 166 -14.43 -7.95 12.89
CA GLY A 166 -14.21 -6.97 13.96
C GLY A 166 -13.21 -5.86 13.60
N LEU A 167 -12.95 -5.65 12.32
CA LEU A 167 -12.04 -4.63 11.82
C LEU A 167 -12.70 -3.24 11.76
N MET A 168 -14.02 -3.19 11.77
CA MET A 168 -14.86 -2.01 11.75
C MET A 168 -16.16 -2.32 12.47
N SER A 169 -16.67 -1.39 13.27
CA SER A 169 -17.98 -1.54 13.90
C SER A 169 -19.09 -0.99 12.99
N ARG A 170 -20.30 -1.54 13.14
CA ARG A 170 -21.52 -1.01 12.48
C ARG A 170 -21.74 0.47 12.79
N LYS A 171 -21.50 0.85 14.05
CA LYS A 171 -21.67 2.23 14.52
C LYS A 171 -20.73 3.18 13.80
N GLU A 172 -19.44 2.82 13.71
CA GLU A 172 -18.44 3.62 12.98
C GLU A 172 -18.81 3.79 11.51
N LEU A 173 -19.29 2.73 10.85
CA LEU A 173 -19.72 2.80 9.46
C LEU A 173 -20.92 3.76 9.30
N LEU A 174 -21.97 3.63 10.13
CA LEU A 174 -23.15 4.48 10.07
C LEU A 174 -22.82 5.96 10.37
N GLU A 175 -21.96 6.22 11.35
CA GLU A 175 -21.50 7.57 11.67
C GLU A 175 -20.68 8.21 10.53
N ALA A 176 -19.86 7.40 9.85
CA ALA A 176 -19.10 7.86 8.71
C ALA A 176 -19.99 8.15 7.50
N LEU A 177 -20.98 7.29 7.24
CA LEU A 177 -21.95 7.47 6.15
C LEU A 177 -22.79 8.75 6.36
N ALA A 178 -23.17 9.05 7.60
CA ALA A 178 -23.92 10.29 7.92
C ALA A 178 -23.10 11.57 7.68
N LYS A 179 -21.76 11.47 7.67
CA LYS A 179 -20.82 12.57 7.43
C LYS A 179 -20.26 12.59 6.00
N MET A 180 -20.70 11.66 5.16
CA MET A 180 -20.22 11.60 3.78
C MET A 180 -20.63 12.85 3.01
N PRO A 181 -19.70 13.46 2.24
CA PRO A 181 -20.03 14.62 1.41
C PRO A 181 -21.01 14.21 0.30
N GLU A 182 -21.77 15.19 -0.18
CA GLU A 182 -22.58 15.02 -1.38
C GLU A 182 -21.74 14.55 -2.57
N GLY A 183 -22.28 13.62 -3.40
CA GLY A 183 -21.59 13.10 -4.59
C GLY A 183 -21.13 11.65 -4.52
N VAL A 184 -21.38 10.96 -3.40
CA VAL A 184 -21.30 9.48 -3.37
C VAL A 184 -22.56 8.92 -4.00
N ASP A 185 -22.41 7.86 -4.81
CA ASP A 185 -23.54 7.19 -5.42
C ASP A 185 -24.59 6.79 -4.35
N PRO A 186 -25.86 7.25 -4.48
CA PRO A 186 -26.90 6.88 -3.54
C PRO A 186 -27.10 5.38 -3.38
N SER A 187 -26.86 4.58 -4.44
CA SER A 187 -26.90 3.12 -4.41
C SER A 187 -25.83 2.56 -3.47
N ALA A 188 -24.58 3.00 -3.64
CA ALA A 188 -23.47 2.59 -2.78
C ALA A 188 -23.72 2.96 -1.31
N GLN A 189 -24.28 4.14 -1.05
CA GLN A 189 -24.63 4.56 0.30
C GLN A 189 -25.73 3.68 0.91
N ALA A 190 -26.78 3.37 0.14
CA ALA A 190 -27.86 2.49 0.58
C ALA A 190 -27.33 1.06 0.85
N THR A 191 -26.47 0.55 -0.03
CA THR A 191 -25.82 -0.77 0.11
C THR A 191 -25.03 -0.85 1.42
N LEU A 192 -24.23 0.16 1.74
CA LEU A 192 -23.47 0.19 2.99
C LEU A 192 -24.35 0.33 4.24
N GLN A 193 -25.45 1.10 4.14
CA GLN A 193 -26.44 1.20 5.22
C GLN A 193 -27.11 -0.14 5.50
N MET A 194 -27.46 -0.90 4.45
CA MET A 194 -28.02 -2.25 4.59
C MET A 194 -27.01 -3.22 5.21
N ALA A 195 -25.76 -3.24 4.71
CA ALA A 195 -24.69 -4.08 5.26
C ALA A 195 -24.40 -3.80 6.74
N ALA A 196 -24.57 -2.57 7.20
CA ALA A 196 -24.41 -2.19 8.61
C ALA A 196 -25.61 -2.65 9.51
N ARG A 197 -26.76 -2.97 8.95
CA ARG A 197 -27.96 -3.39 9.71
C ARG A 197 -28.08 -4.91 9.88
N GLU A 198 -27.49 -5.67 8.97
CA GLU A 198 -27.44 -7.14 9.03
C GLU A 198 -26.35 -7.65 10.01
#